data_da767b9149c0e57550045b8deb0ff863
#
_entry.id   da767b9149c0e57550045b8deb0ff863
#
_cell.length_a   1.000
_cell.length_b   1.000
_cell.length_c   1.000
_cell.angle_alpha   90.00
_cell.angle_beta   90.00
_cell.angle_gamma   90.00
#
_symmetry.space_group_name_H-M   'P 1'
#
loop_
_entity.id
_entity.type
_entity.pdbx_description
1 polymer ?
#
loop_
_entity_poly.entity_id
_entity_poly.type
_entity_poly.pdbx_seq_one_letter_code
_entity_poly.pdbx_strand_id
1 'polypeptide(L)'
;LKNPSEYERLININKSPSNQIEMCLGSIQEMEEDGLEKYLDKFSKEDRIAYIHFRNVKGKIPNYVETFVDDGDINMVNVIKILKKNNYQGIIIPDHTPSLSCDAPWHAGMAYTVGYIKGLIKSE
;
A
#
# COMPACT_ATOMS: atom_id res chain seq x y z
N LEU A 1 -4.56 6.03 13.74
CA LEU A 1 -5.29 4.77 13.69
C LEU A 1 -4.41 3.66 14.22
N LYS A 2 -4.94 2.81 15.06
CA LYS A 2 -4.18 1.69 15.66
C LYS A 2 -4.44 0.36 14.94
N ASN A 3 -5.62 0.22 14.37
CA ASN A 3 -6.08 -1.00 13.71
C ASN A 3 -6.66 -0.69 12.34
N PRO A 4 -6.59 -1.63 11.39
CA PRO A 4 -7.19 -1.46 10.07
C PRO A 4 -8.70 -1.21 10.11
N SER A 5 -9.41 -1.75 11.10
CA SER A 5 -10.85 -1.53 11.30
C SER A 5 -11.22 -0.07 11.60
N GLU A 6 -10.30 0.73 12.16
CA GLU A 6 -10.55 2.15 12.46
C GLU A 6 -10.66 3.02 11.19
N TYR A 7 -10.18 2.55 10.03
CA TYR A 7 -10.42 3.23 8.76
C TYR A 7 -11.91 3.29 8.40
N GLU A 8 -12.69 2.28 8.79
CA GLU A 8 -14.15 2.31 8.60
C GLU A 8 -14.79 3.45 9.39
N ARG A 9 -14.33 3.67 10.63
CA ARG A 9 -14.78 4.79 11.44
C ARG A 9 -14.43 6.13 10.79
N LEU A 10 -13.19 6.27 10.27
CA LEU A 10 -12.74 7.48 9.60
C LEU A 10 -13.63 7.81 8.37
N ILE A 11 -13.89 6.82 7.52
CA ILE A 11 -14.75 6.99 6.35
C ILE A 11 -16.20 7.35 6.73
N ASN A 12 -16.69 6.83 7.84
CA ASN A 12 -18.06 7.06 8.30
C ASN A 12 -18.26 8.40 9.05
N ILE A 13 -17.19 9.12 9.41
CA ILE A 13 -17.31 10.45 10.04
C ILE A 13 -18.02 11.43 9.09
N ASN A 14 -17.71 11.36 7.81
CA ASN A 14 -18.34 12.18 6.80
C ASN A 14 -18.52 11.36 5.51
N LYS A 15 -19.76 11.24 5.04
CA LYS A 15 -20.09 10.47 3.83
C LYS A 15 -19.80 11.20 2.51
N SER A 16 -19.05 12.29 2.54
CA SER A 16 -18.60 12.98 1.33
C SER A 16 -17.80 12.04 0.43
N PRO A 17 -17.96 12.09 -0.91
CA PRO A 17 -17.09 11.38 -1.83
C PRO A 17 -15.63 11.84 -1.77
N SER A 18 -15.39 13.06 -1.25
CA SER A 18 -14.04 13.57 -1.02
C SER A 18 -13.38 13.06 0.27
N ASN A 19 -14.13 12.35 1.12
CA ASN A 19 -13.56 11.67 2.29
C ASN A 19 -13.06 10.29 1.87
N GLN A 20 -11.82 10.24 1.43
CA GLN A 20 -11.12 9.05 0.96
C GLN A 20 -9.86 8.79 1.78
N ILE A 21 -9.32 7.61 1.64
CA ILE A 21 -8.14 7.12 2.37
C ILE A 21 -6.90 7.28 1.50
N GLU A 22 -5.85 7.90 2.03
CA GLU A 22 -4.49 7.58 1.64
C GLU A 22 -4.17 6.20 2.22
N MET A 23 -4.06 5.19 1.36
CA MET A 23 -3.86 3.81 1.79
C MET A 23 -2.38 3.43 1.73
N CYS A 24 -1.67 3.59 2.84
CA CYS A 24 -0.30 3.11 2.96
C CYS A 24 -0.31 1.61 3.32
N LEU A 25 0.09 0.76 2.37
CA LEU A 25 0.11 -0.69 2.55
C LEU A 25 1.02 -1.10 3.70
N GLY A 26 2.22 -0.52 3.78
CA GLY A 26 3.17 -0.80 4.86
C GLY A 26 2.62 -0.42 6.22
N SER A 27 2.00 0.76 6.36
CA SER A 27 1.42 1.21 7.63
C SER A 27 0.30 0.31 8.13
N ILE A 28 -0.49 -0.28 7.23
CA ILE A 28 -1.53 -1.24 7.62
C ILE A 28 -0.91 -2.59 7.96
N GLN A 29 0.08 -3.03 7.19
CA GLN A 29 0.75 -4.32 7.42
C GLN A 29 1.49 -4.37 8.76
N GLU A 30 2.12 -3.26 9.18
CA GLU A 30 2.86 -3.19 10.45
C GLU A 30 1.96 -3.14 11.70
N MET A 31 0.65 -2.90 11.57
CA MET A 31 -0.29 -2.92 12.70
C MET A 31 -0.38 -4.31 13.32
N GLU A 32 -0.72 -4.37 14.62
CA GLU A 32 -0.87 -5.64 15.34
C GLU A 32 -1.97 -6.52 14.76
N GLU A 33 -3.10 -5.91 14.38
CA GLU A 33 -4.24 -6.58 13.78
C GLU A 33 -4.01 -6.79 12.27
N ASP A 34 -4.19 -8.01 11.80
CA ASP A 34 -4.15 -8.33 10.37
C ASP A 34 -5.40 -7.84 9.64
N GLY A 35 -5.27 -7.55 8.36
CA GLY A 35 -6.45 -7.15 7.59
C GLY A 35 -6.17 -6.39 6.30
N LEU A 36 -4.91 -6.24 5.91
CA LEU A 36 -4.54 -5.45 4.72
C LEU A 36 -5.37 -5.82 3.49
N GLU A 37 -5.37 -7.09 3.07
CA GLU A 37 -6.06 -7.51 1.85
C GLU A 37 -7.58 -7.33 1.94
N LYS A 38 -8.17 -7.61 3.11
CA LYS A 38 -9.60 -7.41 3.37
C LYS A 38 -10.01 -5.95 3.21
N TYR A 39 -9.26 -5.04 3.82
CA TYR A 39 -9.57 -3.61 3.76
C TYR A 39 -9.22 -2.98 2.42
N LEU A 40 -8.16 -3.46 1.76
CA LEU A 40 -7.84 -3.07 0.39
C LEU A 40 -8.97 -3.47 -0.57
N ASP A 41 -9.45 -4.72 -0.50
CA ASP A 41 -10.57 -5.20 -1.33
C ASP A 41 -11.84 -4.36 -1.07
N LYS A 42 -12.17 -4.14 0.18
CA LYS A 42 -13.34 -3.35 0.57
C LYS A 42 -13.26 -1.92 0.05
N PHE A 43 -12.23 -1.19 0.42
CA PHE A 43 -12.15 0.25 0.14
C PHE A 43 -11.88 0.56 -1.34
N SER A 44 -11.15 -0.31 -2.07
CA SER A 44 -11.01 -0.15 -3.52
C SER A 44 -12.32 -0.42 -4.27
N LYS A 45 -13.11 -1.39 -3.82
CA LYS A 45 -14.44 -1.66 -4.38
C LYS A 45 -15.46 -0.56 -4.11
N GLU A 46 -15.36 0.10 -2.96
CA GLU A 46 -16.25 1.19 -2.53
C GLU A 46 -15.82 2.57 -3.05
N ASP A 47 -14.76 2.66 -3.86
CA ASP A 47 -14.15 3.92 -4.33
C ASP A 47 -13.78 4.85 -3.16
N ARG A 48 -13.15 4.30 -2.12
CA ARG A 48 -12.75 5.01 -0.90
C ARG A 48 -11.25 5.23 -0.77
N ILE A 49 -10.47 4.91 -1.79
CA ILE A 49 -9.02 5.09 -1.80
C ILE A 49 -8.66 6.22 -2.75
N ALA A 50 -8.11 7.32 -2.21
CA ALA A 50 -7.62 8.45 -3.00
C ALA A 50 -6.33 8.09 -3.76
N TYR A 51 -5.38 7.50 -3.06
CA TYR A 51 -4.13 6.98 -3.62
C TYR A 51 -3.50 5.95 -2.70
N ILE A 52 -2.55 5.19 -3.22
CA ILE A 52 -1.89 4.09 -2.52
C ILE A 52 -0.39 4.37 -2.39
N HIS A 53 0.14 4.25 -1.17
CA HIS A 53 1.56 4.09 -0.90
C HIS A 53 1.93 2.60 -1.01
N PHE A 54 2.66 2.26 -2.07
CA PHE A 54 3.03 0.89 -2.42
C PHE A 54 4.35 0.48 -1.75
N ARG A 55 4.36 0.54 -0.42
CA ARG A 55 5.49 0.26 0.46
C ARG A 55 5.35 -1.11 1.10
N ASN A 56 6.46 -1.83 1.27
CA ASN A 56 6.49 -3.13 1.93
C ASN A 56 7.29 -3.07 3.24
N VAL A 57 6.96 -3.96 4.17
CA VAL A 57 7.58 -4.06 5.50
C VAL A 57 7.67 -5.53 5.92
N LYS A 58 8.59 -5.83 6.82
CA LYS A 58 8.64 -7.10 7.57
C LYS A 58 8.41 -6.86 9.05
N GLY A 59 7.57 -7.68 9.66
CA GLY A 59 7.25 -7.62 11.08
C GLY A 59 6.09 -6.68 11.41
N LYS A 60 5.86 -6.51 12.69
CA LYS A 60 4.76 -5.73 13.28
C LYS A 60 5.31 -4.73 14.29
N ILE A 61 4.57 -3.67 14.59
CA ILE A 61 4.92 -2.75 15.67
C ILE A 61 4.99 -3.52 17.01
N PRO A 62 5.98 -3.22 17.90
CA PRO A 62 7.00 -2.20 17.74
C PRO A 62 8.27 -2.66 16.99
N ASN A 63 8.32 -3.89 16.49
CA ASN A 63 9.50 -4.53 15.88
C ASN A 63 9.25 -4.82 14.39
N TYR A 64 9.33 -3.80 13.57
CA TYR A 64 9.24 -3.94 12.10
C TYR A 64 10.41 -3.23 11.41
N VAL A 65 10.64 -3.59 10.16
CA VAL A 65 11.60 -2.94 9.27
C VAL A 65 10.98 -2.68 7.91
N GLU A 66 11.34 -1.57 7.30
CA GLU A 66 11.01 -1.29 5.90
C GLU A 66 11.92 -2.07 4.98
N THR A 67 11.35 -2.63 3.93
CA THR A 67 12.04 -3.49 2.98
C THR A 67 11.93 -2.96 1.55
N PHE A 68 12.64 -3.58 0.62
CA PHE A 68 12.33 -3.39 -0.79
C PHE A 68 10.91 -3.86 -1.07
N VAL A 69 10.31 -3.31 -2.10
CA VAL A 69 8.90 -3.53 -2.44
C VAL A 69 8.54 -5.00 -2.65
N ASP A 70 9.48 -5.81 -3.08
CA ASP A 70 9.34 -7.24 -3.36
C ASP A 70 9.83 -8.17 -2.24
N ASP A 71 10.41 -7.61 -1.15
CA ASP A 71 11.05 -8.40 -0.07
C ASP A 71 10.40 -8.15 1.31
N GLY A 72 9.11 -7.93 1.39
CA GLY A 72 8.38 -7.78 2.65
C GLY A 72 7.32 -8.85 2.87
N ASP A 73 6.55 -8.67 3.93
CA ASP A 73 5.46 -9.59 4.30
C ASP A 73 4.20 -9.42 3.45
N ILE A 74 4.09 -8.30 2.71
CA ILE A 74 2.97 -8.05 1.83
C ILE A 74 3.18 -8.76 0.50
N ASN A 75 2.20 -9.57 0.09
CA ASN A 75 2.17 -10.13 -1.26
C ASN A 75 1.72 -9.07 -2.27
N MET A 76 2.66 -8.34 -2.84
CA MET A 76 2.39 -7.24 -3.78
C MET A 76 1.71 -7.68 -5.07
N VAL A 77 1.88 -8.94 -5.47
CA VAL A 77 1.15 -9.54 -6.61
C VAL A 77 -0.34 -9.61 -6.28
N ASN A 78 -0.70 -10.07 -5.07
CA ASN A 78 -2.10 -10.11 -4.63
C ASN A 78 -2.70 -8.72 -4.51
N VAL A 79 -1.93 -7.74 -4.04
CA VAL A 79 -2.37 -6.33 -4.00
C VAL A 79 -2.81 -5.87 -5.39
N ILE A 80 -1.99 -6.06 -6.41
CA ILE A 80 -2.34 -5.65 -7.79
C ILE A 80 -3.53 -6.45 -8.33
N LYS A 81 -3.64 -7.75 -8.02
CA LYS A 81 -4.81 -8.55 -8.40
C LYS A 81 -6.11 -8.01 -7.79
N ILE A 82 -6.10 -7.62 -6.52
CA ILE A 82 -7.26 -7.02 -5.85
C ILE A 82 -7.64 -5.70 -6.53
N LEU A 83 -6.68 -4.83 -6.78
CA LEU A 83 -6.91 -3.54 -7.44
C LEU A 83 -7.46 -3.70 -8.86
N LYS A 84 -6.92 -4.64 -9.65
CA LYS A 84 -7.44 -4.97 -10.99
C LYS A 84 -8.88 -5.51 -10.91
N LYS A 85 -9.14 -6.47 -10.03
CA LYS A 85 -10.47 -7.03 -9.78
C LYS A 85 -11.52 -5.96 -9.49
N ASN A 86 -11.15 -4.94 -8.72
CA ASN A 86 -12.03 -3.85 -8.31
C ASN A 86 -11.99 -2.64 -9.25
N ASN A 87 -11.29 -2.76 -10.40
CA ASN A 87 -11.16 -1.69 -11.40
C ASN A 87 -10.65 -0.37 -10.80
N TYR A 88 -9.70 -0.43 -9.87
CA TYR A 88 -9.12 0.76 -9.26
C TYR A 88 -8.41 1.63 -10.31
N GLN A 89 -8.78 2.92 -10.37
CA GLN A 89 -8.23 3.89 -11.33
C GLN A 89 -7.38 4.97 -10.68
N GLY A 90 -7.16 4.88 -9.37
CA GLY A 90 -6.39 5.86 -8.63
C GLY A 90 -4.88 5.74 -8.83
N ILE A 91 -4.16 6.59 -8.12
CA ILE A 91 -2.71 6.70 -8.23
C ILE A 91 -2.05 5.69 -7.28
N ILE A 92 -0.98 5.04 -7.77
CA ILE A 92 -0.09 4.20 -6.96
C ILE A 92 1.29 4.84 -6.98
N ILE A 93 1.84 5.11 -5.80
CA ILE A 93 3.17 5.73 -5.64
C ILE A 93 4.06 4.85 -4.76
N PRO A 94 5.38 4.86 -4.97
CA PRO A 94 6.33 4.07 -4.19
C PRO A 94 6.36 4.41 -2.70
N ASP A 95 6.08 5.67 -2.30
CA ASP A 95 6.28 6.27 -0.98
C ASP A 95 7.79 6.47 -0.71
N HIS A 96 8.43 5.60 0.03
CA HIS A 96 9.87 5.61 0.23
C HIS A 96 10.47 4.20 0.15
N THR A 97 11.77 4.11 0.08
CA THR A 97 12.50 2.86 -0.13
C THR A 97 13.67 2.78 0.85
N PRO A 98 14.18 1.58 1.15
CA PRO A 98 15.38 1.41 1.94
C PRO A 98 16.58 2.17 1.37
N SER A 99 17.52 2.54 2.22
CA SER A 99 18.77 3.19 1.82
C SER A 99 19.61 2.28 0.92
N LEU A 100 20.18 2.86 -0.13
CA LEU A 100 21.06 2.19 -1.08
C LEU A 100 22.46 2.81 -1.03
N SER A 101 23.50 2.02 -1.26
CA SER A 101 24.90 2.44 -1.24
C SER A 101 25.37 2.99 -2.61
N CYS A 102 24.58 3.86 -3.23
CA CYS A 102 24.93 4.51 -4.51
C CYS A 102 24.81 6.03 -4.39
N ASP A 103 25.36 6.77 -5.36
CA ASP A 103 25.40 8.24 -5.33
C ASP A 103 24.01 8.90 -5.31
N ALA A 104 23.00 8.21 -5.81
CA ALA A 104 21.62 8.69 -5.86
C ALA A 104 20.64 7.65 -5.32
N PRO A 105 20.71 7.31 -4.02
CA PRO A 105 19.94 6.19 -3.43
C PRO A 105 18.43 6.35 -3.59
N TRP A 106 17.91 7.56 -3.42
CA TRP A 106 16.51 7.85 -3.62
C TRP A 106 16.03 7.56 -5.05
N HIS A 107 16.76 8.04 -6.04
CA HIS A 107 16.39 7.82 -7.44
C HIS A 107 16.45 6.33 -7.83
N ALA A 108 17.47 5.62 -7.35
CA ALA A 108 17.61 4.19 -7.62
C ALA A 108 16.46 3.37 -7.01
N GLY A 109 16.13 3.62 -5.73
CA GLY A 109 15.03 2.97 -5.05
C GLY A 109 13.66 3.27 -5.69
N MET A 110 13.42 4.52 -6.04
CA MET A 110 12.19 4.92 -6.72
C MET A 110 12.07 4.30 -8.12
N ALA A 111 13.16 4.29 -8.90
CA ALA A 111 13.17 3.66 -10.23
C ALA A 111 12.88 2.15 -10.14
N TYR A 112 13.48 1.46 -9.16
CA TYR A 112 13.24 0.06 -8.89
C TYR A 112 11.76 -0.22 -8.58
N THR A 113 11.21 0.51 -7.61
CA THR A 113 9.82 0.33 -7.18
C THR A 113 8.82 0.65 -8.29
N VAL A 114 9.03 1.75 -9.02
CA VAL A 114 8.18 2.11 -10.18
C VAL A 114 8.26 1.04 -11.28
N GLY A 115 9.46 0.50 -11.53
CA GLY A 115 9.64 -0.60 -12.50
C GLY A 115 8.88 -1.84 -12.08
N TYR A 116 8.97 -2.22 -10.81
CA TYR A 116 8.25 -3.36 -10.24
C TYR A 116 6.72 -3.19 -10.34
N ILE A 117 6.18 -2.03 -9.91
CA ILE A 117 4.75 -1.70 -10.02
C ILE A 117 4.28 -1.82 -11.49
N LYS A 118 5.01 -1.23 -12.43
CA LYS A 118 4.68 -1.28 -13.86
C LYS A 118 4.71 -2.72 -14.40
N GLY A 119 5.66 -3.52 -13.95
CA GLY A 119 5.73 -4.94 -14.29
C GLY A 119 4.49 -5.70 -13.82
N LEU A 120 4.09 -5.52 -12.56
CA LEU A 120 2.90 -6.17 -12.00
C LEU A 120 1.59 -5.71 -12.65
N ILE A 121 1.47 -4.42 -12.98
CA ILE A 121 0.27 -3.91 -13.67
C ILE A 121 0.14 -4.52 -15.07
N LYS A 122 1.25 -4.77 -15.78
CA LYS A 122 1.26 -5.34 -17.12
C LYS A 122 1.18 -6.87 -17.16
N SER A 123 1.51 -7.54 -16.05
CA SER A 123 1.37 -8.99 -15.97
C SER A 123 -0.11 -9.38 -15.97
N GLU A 124 -0.44 -10.46 -16.69
CA GLU A 124 -1.79 -11.01 -16.77
C GLU A 124 -2.25 -11.64 -15.43
#